data_6c9ab88476a3e6f9b9cd1e1a312ffa43
#
_entry.id   6c9ab88476a3e6f9b9cd1e1a312ffa43
#
_cell.length_a   1.000
_cell.length_b   1.000
_cell.length_c   1.000
_cell.angle_alpha   90.00
_cell.angle_beta   90.00
_cell.angle_gamma   90.00
#
_symmetry.space_group_name_H-M   'P 1'
#
loop_
_entity.id
_entity.type
_entity.pdbx_description
1 polymer ?
#
loop_
_entity_poly.entity_id
_entity_poly.type
_entity_poly.pdbx_seq_one_letter_code
_entity_poly.pdbx_strand_id
1 'polypeptide(L)'
;MSNLKVLIVGASIAGPSAAYWFARAGATVTVIERFPQLRTNGQNVDIRTVGVTVMRKIPGMEEAVRAKNMPMDGFNFIRDNGQSIGILKPTGNPDQQSLISEYEIFRGHLSRILVDLTKDNENVKYVFGEQVKSMRTNDEKDGPITVEFANGFPTSNYDLVVACDGANSRTRVLGLGQDARTQIEPLNMWAAYFSVEEDILQGSKMGMSYSAVNGRAVGLGPXPSGPNQATLITFHPPNDPSLQQFREASKQGDATLKSFVAQHYKGAGWKTDQIMKGMLDSKDFYASEFVQVKLPTFRKGRFVLVGDAGYAGALGSGTSLAMAGAYVLVGEIGRHQDDLAAGLRAYEERMRPIINDLQKVPPFLSSVMAPRTAWGLWLRNNIIAFVCWSGILRVAERFFVGAASDVDKYNLPDYEWKD
;
A
#
# COMPACT_ATOMS: atom_id res chain seq x y z
N MET A 1 -11.91 25.67 -8.47
CA MET A 1 -12.38 24.77 -7.38
C MET A 1 -12.58 25.44 -6.02
N SER A 2 -12.49 26.75 -5.94
CA SER A 2 -12.50 27.51 -4.66
C SER A 2 -13.76 27.34 -3.79
N ASN A 3 -14.84 26.78 -4.33
CA ASN A 3 -16.06 26.57 -3.56
C ASN A 3 -16.42 25.09 -3.37
N LEU A 4 -15.54 24.17 -3.80
CA LEU A 4 -15.83 22.73 -3.72
C LEU A 4 -15.67 22.24 -2.29
N LYS A 5 -16.73 21.63 -1.73
CA LYS A 5 -16.72 21.06 -0.39
C LYS A 5 -16.53 19.54 -0.51
N VAL A 6 -15.39 19.03 -0.08
CA VAL A 6 -14.97 17.64 -0.30
C VAL A 6 -14.91 16.87 1.01
N LEU A 7 -15.54 15.70 1.05
CA LEU A 7 -15.32 14.71 2.12
C LEU A 7 -14.34 13.65 1.64
N ILE A 8 -13.29 13.42 2.40
CA ILE A 8 -12.33 12.34 2.17
C ILE A 8 -12.45 11.32 3.30
N VAL A 9 -12.63 10.05 2.96
CA VAL A 9 -12.82 8.98 3.95
C VAL A 9 -11.55 8.13 4.03
N GLY A 10 -10.81 8.25 5.14
CA GLY A 10 -9.55 7.54 5.41
C GLY A 10 -8.35 8.48 5.42
N ALA A 11 -7.54 8.41 6.48
CA ALA A 11 -6.41 9.32 6.71
C ALA A 11 -5.03 8.59 6.68
N SER A 12 -4.88 7.56 5.83
CA SER A 12 -3.60 6.87 5.71
C SER A 12 -2.71 7.55 4.63
N ILE A 13 -2.70 7.04 3.41
CA ILE A 13 -1.85 7.58 2.33
C ILE A 13 -2.70 8.33 1.30
N ALA A 14 -3.66 7.63 0.69
CA ALA A 14 -4.49 8.21 -0.38
C ALA A 14 -5.26 9.46 0.06
N GLY A 15 -5.85 9.42 1.28
CA GLY A 15 -6.65 10.53 1.79
C GLY A 15 -5.85 11.81 2.01
N PRO A 16 -4.78 11.78 2.82
CA PRO A 16 -3.94 12.98 3.00
C PRO A 16 -3.30 13.46 1.70
N SER A 17 -2.90 12.53 0.78
CA SER A 17 -2.45 12.94 -0.58
C SER A 17 -3.55 13.73 -1.31
N ALA A 18 -4.80 13.22 -1.29
CA ALA A 18 -5.91 13.91 -1.93
C ALA A 18 -6.21 15.26 -1.23
N ALA A 19 -6.15 15.28 0.11
CA ALA A 19 -6.37 16.50 0.88
C ALA A 19 -5.36 17.59 0.49
N TYR A 20 -4.08 17.22 0.32
CA TYR A 20 -3.05 18.15 -0.11
C TYR A 20 -3.40 18.79 -1.46
N TRP A 21 -3.72 17.96 -2.47
CA TRP A 21 -3.99 18.49 -3.81
C TRP A 21 -5.30 19.30 -3.86
N PHE A 22 -6.36 18.84 -3.16
CA PHE A 22 -7.61 19.58 -3.06
C PHE A 22 -7.40 20.94 -2.37
N ALA A 23 -6.60 20.99 -1.31
CA ALA A 23 -6.29 22.26 -0.62
C ALA A 23 -5.55 23.22 -1.56
N ARG A 24 -4.55 22.71 -2.29
CA ARG A 24 -3.83 23.50 -3.31
C ARG A 24 -4.74 24.00 -4.44
N ALA A 25 -5.81 23.24 -4.73
CA ALA A 25 -6.81 23.65 -5.73
C ALA A 25 -7.85 24.62 -5.15
N GLY A 26 -7.78 24.95 -3.85
CA GLY A 26 -8.67 25.90 -3.18
C GLY A 26 -9.99 25.30 -2.68
N ALA A 27 -10.08 23.98 -2.54
CA ALA A 27 -11.28 23.30 -2.02
C ALA A 27 -11.29 23.32 -0.48
N THR A 28 -12.49 23.23 0.10
CA THR A 28 -12.67 23.00 1.55
C THR A 28 -12.78 21.50 1.79
N VAL A 29 -11.90 20.95 2.60
CA VAL A 29 -11.72 19.49 2.76
C VAL A 29 -12.01 19.04 4.20
N THR A 30 -12.84 18.02 4.35
CA THR A 30 -13.00 17.29 5.62
C THR A 30 -12.44 15.89 5.41
N VAL A 31 -11.43 15.50 6.18
CA VAL A 31 -10.88 14.14 6.17
C VAL A 31 -11.35 13.43 7.43
N ILE A 32 -12.05 12.30 7.28
CA ILE A 32 -12.44 11.48 8.44
C ILE A 32 -11.60 10.19 8.49
N GLU A 33 -11.32 9.74 9.71
CA GLU A 33 -10.62 8.48 9.96
C GLU A 33 -11.31 7.71 11.09
N ARG A 34 -11.57 6.42 10.88
CA ARG A 34 -12.27 5.58 11.87
C ARG A 34 -11.48 5.35 13.16
N PHE A 35 -10.14 5.38 13.08
CA PHE A 35 -9.30 5.25 14.27
C PHE A 35 -9.26 6.57 15.04
N PRO A 36 -9.16 6.51 16.39
CA PRO A 36 -9.18 7.73 17.21
C PRO A 36 -7.93 8.60 17.05
N GLN A 37 -6.91 8.09 16.39
CA GLN A 37 -5.68 8.85 16.10
C GLN A 37 -5.02 8.32 14.84
N LEU A 38 -4.08 9.06 14.30
CA LEU A 38 -3.31 8.65 13.13
C LEU A 38 -2.53 7.37 13.45
N ARG A 39 -2.70 6.34 12.64
CA ARG A 39 -1.97 5.08 12.84
C ARG A 39 -0.52 5.27 12.40
N THR A 40 0.39 5.02 13.34
CA THR A 40 1.83 5.09 13.09
C THR A 40 2.46 3.70 12.86
N ASN A 41 1.69 2.63 13.07
CA ASN A 41 2.11 1.25 12.84
C ASN A 41 1.87 0.84 11.38
N GLY A 42 2.51 -0.23 10.97
CA GLY A 42 2.29 -0.81 9.66
C GLY A 42 3.60 -1.30 9.03
N GLN A 43 3.48 -1.83 7.85
CA GLN A 43 4.60 -2.36 7.09
C GLN A 43 5.44 -1.25 6.44
N ASN A 44 6.60 -1.62 5.97
CA ASN A 44 7.35 -0.81 5.02
C ASN A 44 6.56 -0.72 3.73
N VAL A 45 6.62 0.43 3.10
CA VAL A 45 6.00 0.70 1.80
C VAL A 45 7.04 1.31 0.88
N ASP A 46 6.90 0.99 -0.40
CA ASP A 46 7.76 1.54 -1.44
C ASP A 46 7.06 2.69 -2.16
N ILE A 47 7.82 3.72 -2.46
CA ILE A 47 7.40 4.76 -3.42
C ILE A 47 8.16 4.49 -4.71
N ARG A 48 7.44 4.16 -5.78
CA ARG A 48 8.02 3.72 -7.07
C ARG A 48 7.34 4.46 -8.23
N THR A 49 8.02 4.51 -9.37
CA THR A 49 7.46 4.99 -10.66
C THR A 49 6.60 6.25 -10.49
N VAL A 50 5.31 6.19 -10.81
CA VAL A 50 4.37 7.33 -10.69
C VAL A 50 4.34 7.95 -9.29
N GLY A 51 4.62 7.17 -8.23
CA GLY A 51 4.69 7.70 -6.87
C GLY A 51 5.85 8.65 -6.69
N VAL A 52 7.01 8.34 -7.29
CA VAL A 52 8.19 9.22 -7.26
C VAL A 52 7.91 10.51 -8.01
N THR A 53 7.30 10.40 -9.21
CA THR A 53 6.90 11.60 -9.99
C THR A 53 6.02 12.51 -9.14
N VAL A 54 5.00 11.97 -8.46
CA VAL A 54 4.08 12.79 -7.64
C VAL A 54 4.78 13.32 -6.38
N MET A 55 5.62 12.52 -5.74
CA MET A 55 6.39 12.95 -4.56
C MET A 55 7.23 14.19 -4.87
N ARG A 56 7.90 14.20 -6.03
CA ARG A 56 8.75 15.31 -6.48
C ARG A 56 7.97 16.57 -6.84
N LYS A 57 6.67 16.45 -7.11
CA LYS A 57 5.79 17.62 -7.35
C LYS A 57 5.32 18.28 -6.05
N ILE A 58 5.61 17.68 -4.90
CA ILE A 58 5.28 18.23 -3.57
C ILE A 58 6.57 18.81 -2.96
N PRO A 59 6.68 20.13 -2.80
CA PRO A 59 7.91 20.74 -2.26
C PRO A 59 8.30 20.15 -0.90
N GLY A 60 9.56 19.76 -0.76
CA GLY A 60 10.14 19.23 0.46
C GLY A 60 9.76 17.79 0.80
N MET A 61 8.87 17.15 0.03
CA MET A 61 8.41 15.77 0.35
C MET A 61 9.51 14.74 0.11
N GLU A 62 10.27 14.86 -0.97
CA GLU A 62 11.36 13.89 -1.24
C GLU A 62 12.38 13.91 -0.12
N GLU A 63 12.76 15.10 0.35
CA GLU A 63 13.70 15.28 1.47
C GLU A 63 13.15 14.68 2.77
N ALA A 64 11.86 14.92 3.05
CA ALA A 64 11.19 14.37 4.24
C ALA A 64 11.14 12.84 4.21
N VAL A 65 10.88 12.26 3.03
CA VAL A 65 10.87 10.79 2.84
C VAL A 65 12.29 10.24 3.03
N ARG A 66 13.31 10.84 2.40
CA ARG A 66 14.70 10.41 2.53
C ARG A 66 15.18 10.45 4.00
N ALA A 67 14.77 11.48 4.75
CA ALA A 67 15.12 11.62 6.16
C ALA A 67 14.53 10.50 7.04
N LYS A 68 13.49 9.80 6.55
CA LYS A 68 12.82 8.69 7.24
C LYS A 68 12.99 7.34 6.51
N ASN A 69 13.83 7.32 5.48
CA ASN A 69 14.07 6.12 4.68
C ASN A 69 14.68 5.00 5.54
N MET A 70 14.40 3.76 5.16
CA MET A 70 14.97 2.60 5.86
C MET A 70 16.46 2.47 5.51
N PRO A 71 17.33 2.42 6.51
CA PRO A 71 18.78 2.33 6.24
C PRO A 71 19.18 0.90 5.90
N MET A 72 18.71 0.38 4.77
CA MET A 72 18.92 -1.00 4.38
C MET A 72 19.96 -1.10 3.25
N ASP A 73 21.03 -1.85 3.51
CA ASP A 73 22.15 -2.03 2.56
C ASP A 73 21.83 -3.06 1.45
N GLY A 74 20.71 -3.78 1.60
CA GLY A 74 20.28 -4.80 0.64
C GLY A 74 19.55 -5.95 1.32
N PHE A 75 19.21 -6.95 0.52
CA PHE A 75 18.61 -8.21 1.00
C PHE A 75 19.51 -9.39 0.70
N ASN A 76 19.79 -10.19 1.72
CA ASN A 76 20.53 -11.43 1.62
C ASN A 76 19.56 -12.61 1.64
N PHE A 77 19.46 -13.36 0.56
CA PHE A 77 18.69 -14.60 0.49
C PHE A 77 19.50 -15.70 1.17
N ILE A 78 18.88 -16.41 2.11
CA ILE A 78 19.60 -17.37 2.95
C ILE A 78 18.95 -18.77 2.94
N ARG A 79 19.76 -19.76 3.23
CA ARG A 79 19.34 -21.15 3.47
C ARG A 79 18.89 -21.30 4.93
N ASP A 80 18.34 -22.46 5.24
CA ASP A 80 17.91 -22.83 6.59
C ASP A 80 19.03 -22.71 7.65
N ASN A 81 20.25 -23.02 7.27
CA ASN A 81 21.43 -22.90 8.13
C ASN A 81 22.04 -21.48 8.19
N GLY A 82 21.37 -20.51 7.58
CA GLY A 82 21.82 -19.10 7.56
C GLY A 82 22.85 -18.77 6.47
N GLN A 83 23.31 -19.76 5.70
CA GLN A 83 24.26 -19.50 4.61
C GLN A 83 23.63 -18.66 3.50
N SER A 84 24.38 -17.66 3.01
CA SER A 84 23.96 -16.80 1.90
C SER A 84 23.79 -17.59 0.61
N ILE A 85 22.69 -17.35 -0.07
CA ILE A 85 22.40 -17.82 -1.42
C ILE A 85 22.82 -16.75 -2.43
N GLY A 86 22.57 -15.48 -2.08
CA GLY A 86 22.88 -14.34 -2.91
C GLY A 86 22.37 -13.05 -2.29
N ILE A 87 22.97 -11.95 -2.68
CA ILE A 87 22.65 -10.61 -2.13
C ILE A 87 22.16 -9.74 -3.27
N LEU A 88 21.01 -9.10 -3.03
CA LEU A 88 20.50 -8.01 -3.87
C LEU A 88 20.74 -6.70 -3.15
N LYS A 89 21.26 -5.71 -3.89
CA LYS A 89 21.51 -4.35 -3.37
C LYS A 89 20.66 -3.34 -4.14
N PRO A 90 20.31 -2.20 -3.53
CA PRO A 90 19.72 -1.11 -4.28
C PRO A 90 20.68 -0.60 -5.35
N THR A 91 20.17 0.03 -6.40
CA THR A 91 21.00 0.55 -7.50
C THR A 91 21.86 1.75 -7.07
N GLY A 92 21.42 2.46 -6.03
CA GLY A 92 22.00 3.73 -5.64
C GLY A 92 21.56 4.89 -6.56
N ASN A 93 20.68 4.62 -7.51
CA ASN A 93 20.14 5.63 -8.41
C ASN A 93 18.62 5.72 -8.25
N PRO A 94 18.09 6.81 -7.67
CA PRO A 94 16.66 6.95 -7.41
C PRO A 94 15.79 7.01 -8.68
N ASP A 95 16.39 7.25 -9.83
CA ASP A 95 15.68 7.29 -11.11
C ASP A 95 15.65 5.91 -11.80
N GLN A 96 16.44 4.95 -11.30
CA GLN A 96 16.48 3.57 -11.78
C GLN A 96 16.03 2.62 -10.68
N GLN A 97 14.73 2.37 -10.64
CA GLN A 97 14.18 1.53 -9.60
C GLN A 97 14.46 0.04 -9.85
N SER A 98 15.07 -0.60 -8.88
CA SER A 98 15.38 -2.03 -8.91
C SER A 98 14.36 -2.83 -8.08
N LEU A 99 14.67 -4.09 -7.84
CA LEU A 99 13.88 -4.93 -6.94
C LEU A 99 13.83 -4.37 -5.51
N ILE A 100 14.87 -3.60 -5.11
CA ILE A 100 14.92 -2.90 -3.82
C ILE A 100 14.68 -1.41 -4.10
N SER A 101 13.66 -0.84 -3.46
CA SER A 101 13.32 0.57 -3.65
C SER A 101 14.36 1.48 -3.01
N GLU A 102 14.66 2.58 -3.68
CA GLU A 102 15.45 3.69 -3.11
C GLU A 102 14.62 4.50 -2.10
N TYR A 103 13.30 4.36 -2.13
CA TYR A 103 12.36 5.06 -1.25
C TYR A 103 11.51 4.03 -0.50
N GLU A 104 12.15 3.30 0.41
CA GLU A 104 11.47 2.39 1.32
C GLU A 104 11.27 3.08 2.69
N ILE A 105 10.03 3.27 3.09
CA ILE A 105 9.68 4.04 4.28
C ILE A 105 8.57 3.31 5.07
N PHE A 106 8.57 3.44 6.39
CA PHE A 106 7.44 2.97 7.20
C PHE A 106 6.16 3.70 6.82
N ARG A 107 5.10 2.93 6.63
CA ARG A 107 3.77 3.45 6.26
C ARG A 107 3.32 4.56 7.20
N GLY A 108 3.55 4.39 8.52
CA GLY A 108 3.19 5.40 9.51
C GLY A 108 3.98 6.70 9.36
N HIS A 109 5.26 6.62 9.01
CA HIS A 109 6.08 7.82 8.74
C HIS A 109 5.57 8.55 7.51
N LEU A 110 5.29 7.81 6.42
CA LEU A 110 4.76 8.41 5.20
C LEU A 110 3.39 9.06 5.44
N SER A 111 2.52 8.37 6.17
CA SER A 111 1.20 8.90 6.54
C SER A 111 1.33 10.20 7.35
N ARG A 112 2.29 10.25 8.29
CA ARG A 112 2.57 11.45 9.10
C ARG A 112 3.07 12.59 8.20
N ILE A 113 4.04 12.33 7.31
CA ILE A 113 4.54 13.34 6.36
C ILE A 113 3.37 13.95 5.58
N LEU A 114 2.49 13.10 5.02
CA LEU A 114 1.36 13.55 4.20
C LEU A 114 0.34 14.36 5.01
N VAL A 115 0.06 13.97 6.25
CA VAL A 115 -0.85 14.73 7.14
C VAL A 115 -0.21 16.08 7.50
N ASP A 116 1.08 16.08 7.81
CA ASP A 116 1.81 17.31 8.20
C ASP A 116 1.83 18.38 7.08
N LEU A 117 1.69 17.96 5.81
CA LEU A 117 1.58 18.90 4.68
C LEU A 117 0.30 19.76 4.74
N THR A 118 -0.74 19.31 5.48
CA THR A 118 -2.05 19.96 5.43
C THR A 118 -2.67 20.23 6.80
N LYS A 119 -2.10 19.73 7.90
CA LYS A 119 -2.72 19.82 9.24
C LYS A 119 -2.96 21.26 9.71
N ASP A 120 -2.13 22.19 9.25
CA ASP A 120 -2.20 23.61 9.63
C ASP A 120 -2.89 24.48 8.56
N ASN A 121 -3.45 23.86 7.51
CA ASN A 121 -4.16 24.56 6.45
C ASN A 121 -5.62 24.78 6.88
N GLU A 122 -6.07 26.03 6.88
CA GLU A 122 -7.42 26.45 7.33
C GLU A 122 -8.54 25.79 6.54
N ASN A 123 -8.27 25.35 5.32
CA ASN A 123 -9.24 24.71 4.45
C ASN A 123 -9.29 23.18 4.65
N VAL A 124 -8.45 22.60 5.54
CA VAL A 124 -8.39 21.14 5.74
C VAL A 124 -8.68 20.79 7.20
N LYS A 125 -9.74 20.02 7.43
CA LYS A 125 -10.12 19.57 8.77
C LYS A 125 -9.99 18.05 8.87
N TYR A 126 -9.24 17.56 9.85
CA TYR A 126 -9.14 16.13 10.17
C TYR A 126 -10.07 15.80 11.35
N VAL A 127 -10.89 14.74 11.20
CA VAL A 127 -11.81 14.24 12.23
C VAL A 127 -11.50 12.75 12.45
N PHE A 128 -10.84 12.45 13.56
CA PHE A 128 -10.49 11.08 13.96
C PHE A 128 -11.61 10.45 14.77
N GLY A 129 -11.69 9.11 14.77
CA GLY A 129 -12.73 8.38 15.47
C GLY A 129 -14.08 8.39 14.75
N GLU A 130 -14.11 8.76 13.45
CA GLU A 130 -15.36 8.94 12.72
C GLU A 130 -15.43 8.08 11.45
N GLN A 131 -16.64 7.68 11.08
CA GLN A 131 -16.87 6.91 9.86
C GLN A 131 -18.24 7.25 9.26
N VAL A 132 -18.36 7.01 7.96
CA VAL A 132 -19.63 7.23 7.25
C VAL A 132 -20.63 6.16 7.70
N LYS A 133 -21.82 6.61 8.12
CA LYS A 133 -22.96 5.77 8.45
C LYS A 133 -23.83 5.52 7.22
N SER A 134 -24.18 6.58 6.51
CA SER A 134 -25.00 6.53 5.29
C SER A 134 -24.68 7.70 4.36
N MET A 135 -24.99 7.53 3.09
CA MET A 135 -24.89 8.57 2.06
C MET A 135 -26.16 8.58 1.23
N ARG A 136 -26.67 9.78 0.93
CA ARG A 136 -27.83 9.97 0.06
C ARG A 136 -27.52 11.07 -0.96
N THR A 137 -27.74 10.77 -2.23
CA THR A 137 -27.75 11.80 -3.27
C THR A 137 -29.11 12.50 -3.21
N ASN A 138 -29.11 13.81 -3.27
CA ASN A 138 -30.36 14.54 -3.46
C ASN A 138 -30.97 14.18 -4.82
N ASP A 139 -32.29 14.15 -4.92
CA ASP A 139 -33.05 13.66 -6.07
C ASP A 139 -32.78 14.41 -7.39
N GLU A 140 -32.10 15.53 -7.34
CA GLU A 140 -31.58 16.22 -8.53
C GLU A 140 -30.31 15.49 -9.01
N LYS A 141 -30.29 15.17 -10.30
CA LYS A 141 -29.26 14.33 -10.96
C LYS A 141 -27.80 14.70 -10.68
N ASP A 142 -27.51 15.91 -10.17
CA ASP A 142 -26.16 16.42 -9.89
C ASP A 142 -26.06 17.22 -8.59
N GLY A 143 -26.96 16.96 -7.63
CA GLY A 143 -26.93 17.60 -6.33
C GLY A 143 -25.85 17.05 -5.39
N PRO A 144 -25.50 17.80 -4.33
CA PRO A 144 -24.49 17.35 -3.35
C PRO A 144 -24.95 16.08 -2.61
N ILE A 145 -23.98 15.34 -2.08
CA ILE A 145 -24.22 14.12 -1.29
C ILE A 145 -24.41 14.53 0.17
N THR A 146 -25.55 14.16 0.76
CA THR A 146 -25.79 14.27 2.20
C THR A 146 -25.16 13.07 2.89
N VAL A 147 -24.25 13.30 3.82
CA VAL A 147 -23.52 12.25 4.56
C VAL A 147 -23.90 12.30 6.04
N GLU A 148 -24.36 11.16 6.56
CA GLU A 148 -24.56 10.93 8.00
C GLU A 148 -23.32 10.18 8.55
N PHE A 149 -22.91 10.56 9.74
CA PHE A 149 -21.73 9.98 10.40
C PHE A 149 -22.14 9.10 11.58
N ALA A 150 -21.29 8.15 11.94
CA ALA A 150 -21.64 7.13 12.93
C ALA A 150 -21.41 7.57 14.38
N ASN A 151 -20.46 8.47 14.63
CA ASN A 151 -19.95 8.76 15.97
C ASN A 151 -20.14 10.21 16.42
N GLY A 152 -21.10 10.91 15.79
CA GLY A 152 -21.56 12.22 16.28
C GLY A 152 -21.10 13.44 15.50
N PHE A 153 -20.29 13.27 14.46
CA PHE A 153 -19.98 14.41 13.57
C PHE A 153 -21.28 14.83 12.85
N PRO A 154 -21.53 16.14 12.73
CA PRO A 154 -22.82 16.63 12.18
C PRO A 154 -23.05 16.19 10.73
N THR A 155 -24.28 15.72 10.45
CA THR A 155 -24.74 15.45 9.08
C THR A 155 -24.46 16.68 8.20
N SER A 156 -23.84 16.45 7.06
CA SER A 156 -23.36 17.55 6.21
C SER A 156 -23.49 17.19 4.73
N ASN A 157 -23.60 18.23 3.90
CA ASN A 157 -23.62 18.10 2.45
C ASN A 157 -22.21 18.32 1.89
N TYR A 158 -21.85 17.50 0.91
CA TYR A 158 -20.56 17.58 0.21
C TYR A 158 -20.79 17.56 -1.30
N ASP A 159 -20.00 18.37 -2.01
CA ASP A 159 -20.02 18.39 -3.48
C ASP A 159 -19.35 17.16 -4.06
N LEU A 160 -18.42 16.55 -3.30
CA LEU A 160 -17.71 15.35 -3.71
C LEU A 160 -17.35 14.51 -2.48
N VAL A 161 -17.55 13.19 -2.58
CA VAL A 161 -17.09 12.23 -1.57
C VAL A 161 -16.00 11.34 -2.20
N VAL A 162 -14.82 11.34 -1.58
CA VAL A 162 -13.65 10.57 -2.04
C VAL A 162 -13.37 9.46 -1.02
N ALA A 163 -13.58 8.20 -1.41
CA ALA A 163 -13.32 7.07 -0.52
C ALA A 163 -11.86 6.61 -0.67
N CYS A 164 -11.12 6.68 0.45
CA CYS A 164 -9.71 6.32 0.59
C CYS A 164 -9.50 5.31 1.74
N ASP A 165 -10.55 4.55 2.10
CA ASP A 165 -10.61 3.72 3.32
C ASP A 165 -10.13 2.27 3.11
N GLY A 166 -9.32 2.05 2.05
CA GLY A 166 -8.57 0.81 1.87
C GLY A 166 -9.33 -0.30 1.14
N ALA A 167 -8.65 -1.43 0.94
CA ALA A 167 -9.16 -2.55 0.13
C ALA A 167 -10.52 -3.08 0.62
N ASN A 168 -10.75 -3.05 1.94
CA ASN A 168 -12.01 -3.48 2.55
C ASN A 168 -13.00 -2.32 2.74
N SER A 169 -12.96 -1.33 1.88
CA SER A 169 -13.77 -0.10 1.95
C SER A 169 -15.26 -0.38 2.12
N ARG A 170 -15.82 0.11 3.24
CA ARG A 170 -17.25 0.13 3.48
C ARG A 170 -17.91 1.27 2.70
N THR A 171 -17.16 2.35 2.54
CA THR A 171 -17.62 3.55 1.80
C THR A 171 -17.83 3.21 0.32
N ARG A 172 -16.99 2.33 -0.26
CA ARG A 172 -17.17 1.82 -1.64
C ARG A 172 -18.56 1.22 -1.82
N VAL A 173 -18.99 0.38 -0.86
CA VAL A 173 -20.30 -0.28 -0.92
C VAL A 173 -21.44 0.75 -0.79
N LEU A 174 -21.28 1.73 0.09
CA LEU A 174 -22.28 2.81 0.26
C LEU A 174 -22.41 3.65 -1.02
N GLY A 175 -21.28 3.95 -1.69
CA GLY A 175 -21.28 4.81 -2.88
C GLY A 175 -21.65 4.10 -4.18
N LEU A 176 -21.08 2.92 -4.43
CA LEU A 176 -21.28 2.19 -5.68
C LEU A 176 -22.43 1.18 -5.65
N GLY A 177 -22.79 0.69 -4.44
CA GLY A 177 -23.82 -0.33 -4.26
C GLY A 177 -23.24 -1.68 -3.85
N GLN A 178 -24.11 -2.62 -3.52
CA GLN A 178 -23.74 -3.92 -2.94
C GLN A 178 -22.84 -4.77 -3.87
N ASP A 179 -23.03 -4.65 -5.17
CA ASP A 179 -22.23 -5.41 -6.15
C ASP A 179 -20.72 -5.10 -6.06
N ALA A 180 -20.35 -3.96 -5.49
CA ALA A 180 -18.95 -3.59 -5.29
C ALA A 180 -18.18 -4.55 -4.34
N ARG A 181 -18.88 -5.37 -3.56
CA ARG A 181 -18.25 -6.41 -2.73
C ARG A 181 -17.77 -7.62 -3.54
N THR A 182 -18.46 -7.93 -4.62
CA THR A 182 -18.16 -9.10 -5.44
C THR A 182 -16.94 -8.88 -6.35
N GLN A 183 -16.45 -7.64 -6.42
CA GLN A 183 -15.32 -7.25 -7.28
C GLN A 183 -13.96 -7.33 -6.54
N ILE A 184 -13.91 -8.10 -5.45
CA ILE A 184 -12.68 -8.34 -4.70
C ILE A 184 -12.18 -9.75 -4.98
N GLU A 185 -11.03 -9.85 -5.62
CA GLU A 185 -10.40 -11.13 -5.98
C GLU A 185 -9.24 -11.43 -5.02
N PRO A 186 -9.23 -12.61 -4.37
CA PRO A 186 -8.10 -12.96 -3.51
C PRO A 186 -6.84 -13.26 -4.34
N LEU A 187 -5.69 -12.80 -3.87
CA LEU A 187 -4.39 -13.16 -4.45
C LEU A 187 -3.85 -14.48 -3.85
N ASN A 188 -4.63 -15.13 -3.00
CA ASN A 188 -4.27 -16.37 -2.33
C ASN A 188 -2.96 -16.24 -1.54
N MET A 189 -2.82 -15.11 -0.88
CA MET A 189 -1.67 -14.86 -0.02
C MET A 189 -2.05 -13.90 1.11
N TRP A 190 -1.33 -14.02 2.22
CA TRP A 190 -1.43 -13.07 3.33
C TRP A 190 -0.04 -12.73 3.83
N ALA A 191 0.08 -11.60 4.50
CA ALA A 191 1.32 -11.22 5.17
C ALA A 191 1.03 -10.74 6.59
N ALA A 192 2.04 -10.91 7.45
CA ALA A 192 2.06 -10.37 8.81
C ALA A 192 3.35 -9.57 9.01
N TYR A 193 3.22 -8.45 9.71
CA TYR A 193 4.29 -7.49 9.98
C TYR A 193 4.31 -7.19 11.48
N PHE A 194 5.50 -7.15 12.08
CA PHE A 194 5.66 -6.89 13.50
C PHE A 194 7.12 -6.59 13.84
N SER A 195 7.32 -5.87 14.93
CA SER A 195 8.65 -5.65 15.47
C SER A 195 9.08 -6.82 16.36
N VAL A 196 10.36 -7.15 16.32
CA VAL A 196 11.00 -8.15 17.19
C VAL A 196 12.02 -7.41 18.05
N GLU A 197 11.80 -7.40 19.36
CA GLU A 197 12.64 -6.68 20.33
C GLU A 197 14.07 -7.25 20.39
N GLU A 198 14.21 -8.54 20.17
CA GLU A 198 15.52 -9.20 20.14
C GLU A 198 16.27 -8.83 18.85
N ASP A 199 17.53 -8.42 18.97
CA ASP A 199 18.36 -8.07 17.81
C ASP A 199 18.92 -9.33 17.13
N ILE A 200 18.08 -9.96 16.32
CA ILE A 200 18.41 -11.19 15.56
C ILE A 200 19.45 -10.88 14.47
N LEU A 201 19.46 -9.66 13.93
CA LEU A 201 20.39 -9.21 12.88
C LEU A 201 21.74 -8.73 13.42
N GLN A 202 21.88 -8.58 14.76
CA GLN A 202 23.12 -8.17 15.42
C GLN A 202 23.66 -6.84 14.87
N GLY A 203 22.76 -5.87 14.73
CA GLY A 203 23.11 -4.53 14.25
C GLY A 203 23.31 -4.43 12.73
N SER A 204 23.17 -5.54 12.00
CA SER A 204 23.33 -5.52 10.53
C SER A 204 22.23 -4.70 9.85
N LYS A 205 22.62 -3.87 8.88
CA LYS A 205 21.69 -3.18 7.98
C LYS A 205 21.30 -4.03 6.78
N MET A 206 21.84 -5.27 6.67
CA MET A 206 21.47 -6.20 5.60
C MET A 206 20.20 -6.97 6.00
N GLY A 207 19.12 -6.78 5.25
CA GLY A 207 17.90 -7.55 5.44
C GLY A 207 18.14 -9.03 5.08
N MET A 208 17.44 -9.93 5.78
CA MET A 208 17.51 -11.38 5.50
C MET A 208 16.18 -11.83 4.92
N SER A 209 16.24 -12.67 3.89
CA SER A 209 15.07 -13.28 3.26
C SER A 209 15.23 -14.80 3.25
N TYR A 210 14.36 -15.47 3.98
CA TYR A 210 14.34 -16.94 4.11
C TYR A 210 13.04 -17.46 3.53
N SER A 211 13.11 -18.55 2.77
CA SER A 211 11.91 -19.26 2.30
C SER A 211 11.90 -20.68 2.81
N ALA A 212 10.76 -21.11 3.33
CA ALA A 212 10.50 -22.47 3.75
C ALA A 212 9.51 -23.14 2.78
N VAL A 213 9.38 -24.44 2.89
CA VAL A 213 8.40 -25.22 2.11
C VAL A 213 6.96 -24.77 2.45
N ASN A 214 6.02 -25.18 1.64
CA ASN A 214 4.58 -24.86 1.79
C ASN A 214 4.26 -23.38 1.57
N GLY A 215 5.05 -22.69 0.73
CA GLY A 215 4.75 -21.32 0.34
C GLY A 215 5.04 -20.26 1.41
N ARG A 216 5.87 -20.57 2.41
CA ARG A 216 6.18 -19.67 3.53
C ARG A 216 7.46 -18.88 3.27
N ALA A 217 7.43 -17.59 3.48
CA ALA A 217 8.60 -16.71 3.40
C ALA A 217 8.71 -15.84 4.66
N VAL A 218 9.93 -15.60 5.09
CA VAL A 218 10.27 -14.82 6.29
C VAL A 218 11.29 -13.76 5.86
N GLY A 219 10.91 -12.51 6.01
CA GLY A 219 11.81 -11.37 5.88
C GLY A 219 12.14 -10.81 7.26
N LEU A 220 13.38 -10.37 7.44
CA LEU A 220 13.82 -9.69 8.65
C LEU A 220 14.73 -8.54 8.26
N GLY A 221 14.38 -7.32 8.68
CA GLY A 221 15.17 -6.12 8.40
C GLY A 221 15.35 -5.25 9.63
N PRO A 222 16.16 -4.19 9.53
CA PRO A 222 16.32 -3.24 10.66
C PRO A 222 15.07 -2.40 10.91
N UNK A 223 14.57 -2.04 12.05
CA UNK A 223 13.73 -1.44 12.29
C UNK A 223 14.13 -0.36 12.61
N PRO A 224 13.66 0.78 12.42
CA PRO A 224 14.11 2.06 12.99
C PRO A 224 13.71 2.29 14.44
N SER A 225 12.60 1.70 14.87
CA SER A 225 12.07 1.89 16.23
C SER A 225 12.38 0.74 17.18
N GLY A 226 13.06 -0.27 16.70
CA GLY A 226 13.44 -1.45 17.46
C GLY A 226 14.54 -2.20 16.72
N PRO A 227 15.08 -3.27 17.31
CA PRO A 227 16.17 -3.98 16.67
C PRO A 227 15.82 -4.56 15.30
N ASN A 228 14.65 -5.19 15.14
CA ASN A 228 14.32 -5.83 13.86
C ASN A 228 12.83 -5.71 13.51
N GLN A 229 12.55 -5.61 12.21
CA GLN A 229 11.20 -5.67 11.63
C GLN A 229 11.05 -7.00 10.91
N ALA A 230 10.07 -7.80 11.30
CA ALA A 230 9.77 -9.07 10.66
C ALA A 230 8.60 -8.92 9.68
N THR A 231 8.70 -9.62 8.56
CA THR A 231 7.65 -9.77 7.55
C THR A 231 7.48 -11.24 7.24
N LEU A 232 6.29 -11.76 7.45
CA LEU A 232 5.93 -13.12 7.06
C LEU A 232 5.01 -13.03 5.86
N ILE A 233 5.25 -13.84 4.85
CA ILE A 233 4.36 -13.93 3.68
C ILE A 233 4.08 -15.40 3.41
N THR A 234 2.80 -15.74 3.25
CA THR A 234 2.41 -17.10 2.87
C THR A 234 1.62 -17.07 1.57
N PHE A 235 2.05 -17.90 0.62
CA PHE A 235 1.38 -18.11 -0.65
C PHE A 235 0.62 -19.44 -0.61
N HIS A 236 -0.64 -19.40 -0.99
CA HIS A 236 -1.53 -20.58 -0.98
C HIS A 236 -1.92 -20.97 -2.40
N PRO A 237 -2.18 -22.25 -2.65
CA PRO A 237 -2.89 -22.60 -3.88
C PRO A 237 -4.34 -22.09 -3.82
N PRO A 238 -5.00 -21.97 -4.96
CA PRO A 238 -6.42 -21.62 -4.94
C PRO A 238 -7.24 -22.57 -4.07
N ASN A 239 -8.16 -22.02 -3.29
CA ASN A 239 -9.08 -22.77 -2.41
C ASN A 239 -8.40 -23.51 -1.26
N ASP A 240 -7.21 -23.07 -0.84
CA ASP A 240 -6.52 -23.68 0.31
C ASP A 240 -7.31 -23.41 1.61
N PRO A 241 -7.63 -24.45 2.39
CA PRO A 241 -8.40 -24.26 3.65
C PRO A 241 -7.69 -23.36 4.67
N SER A 242 -6.36 -23.30 4.67
CA SER A 242 -5.63 -22.46 5.62
C SER A 242 -5.83 -20.96 5.38
N LEU A 243 -6.16 -20.56 4.15
CA LEU A 243 -6.53 -19.17 3.88
C LEU A 243 -7.88 -18.83 4.54
N GLN A 244 -8.83 -19.76 4.51
CA GLN A 244 -10.10 -19.58 5.21
C GLN A 244 -9.87 -19.51 6.75
N GLN A 245 -8.99 -20.35 7.28
CA GLN A 245 -8.63 -20.32 8.71
C GLN A 245 -8.01 -18.97 9.08
N PHE A 246 -7.15 -18.40 8.22
CA PHE A 246 -6.60 -17.05 8.42
C PHE A 246 -7.73 -16.00 8.52
N ARG A 247 -8.70 -16.08 7.60
CA ARG A 247 -9.85 -15.14 7.58
C ARG A 247 -10.68 -15.25 8.86
N GLU A 248 -10.91 -16.47 9.35
CA GLU A 248 -11.66 -16.71 10.59
C GLU A 248 -10.88 -16.19 11.82
N ALA A 249 -9.58 -16.48 11.88
CA ALA A 249 -8.72 -15.98 12.96
C ALA A 249 -8.67 -14.44 12.98
N SER A 250 -8.62 -13.80 11.80
CA SER A 250 -8.62 -12.33 11.67
C SER A 250 -9.89 -11.68 12.26
N LYS A 251 -11.04 -12.37 12.16
CA LYS A 251 -12.31 -11.88 12.73
C LYS A 251 -12.35 -11.97 14.27
N GLN A 252 -11.53 -12.84 14.84
CA GLN A 252 -11.53 -13.12 16.27
C GLN A 252 -10.55 -12.25 17.07
N GLY A 253 -9.79 -11.40 16.37
CA GLY A 253 -8.87 -10.45 17.00
C GLY A 253 -7.41 -10.90 17.01
N ASP A 254 -6.54 -9.97 17.42
CA ASP A 254 -5.09 -10.11 17.27
C ASP A 254 -4.52 -11.34 17.99
N ALA A 255 -4.99 -11.67 19.19
CA ALA A 255 -4.48 -12.81 19.95
C ALA A 255 -4.70 -14.14 19.20
N THR A 256 -5.91 -14.35 18.66
CA THR A 256 -6.24 -15.55 17.88
C THR A 256 -5.44 -15.56 16.57
N LEU A 257 -5.32 -14.42 15.92
CA LEU A 257 -4.58 -14.31 14.65
C LEU A 257 -3.08 -14.58 14.86
N LYS A 258 -2.47 -14.06 15.93
CA LYS A 258 -1.08 -14.37 16.31
C LYS A 258 -0.89 -15.86 16.55
N SER A 259 -1.81 -16.49 17.28
CA SER A 259 -1.76 -17.93 17.56
C SER A 259 -1.82 -18.74 16.26
N PHE A 260 -2.71 -18.36 15.34
CA PHE A 260 -2.80 -18.99 14.01
C PHE A 260 -1.48 -18.86 13.25
N VAL A 261 -0.91 -17.64 13.19
CA VAL A 261 0.34 -17.37 12.46
C VAL A 261 1.50 -18.17 13.07
N ALA A 262 1.62 -18.21 14.40
CA ALA A 262 2.66 -18.95 15.07
C ALA A 262 2.56 -20.47 14.75
N GLN A 263 1.34 -21.01 14.78
CA GLN A 263 1.12 -22.43 14.44
C GLN A 263 1.44 -22.71 12.96
N HIS A 264 1.06 -21.79 12.07
CA HIS A 264 1.31 -21.91 10.63
C HIS A 264 2.81 -21.91 10.30
N TYR A 265 3.62 -21.17 11.05
CA TYR A 265 5.08 -21.09 10.83
C TYR A 265 5.88 -22.06 11.70
N LYS A 266 5.25 -22.83 12.57
CA LYS A 266 5.92 -23.84 13.41
C LYS A 266 6.77 -24.78 12.55
N GLY A 267 8.04 -24.93 12.92
CA GLY A 267 8.98 -25.81 12.21
C GLY A 267 9.36 -25.36 10.81
N ALA A 268 9.18 -24.07 10.49
CA ALA A 268 9.55 -23.55 9.17
C ALA A 268 11.07 -23.54 8.93
N GLY A 269 11.86 -23.57 10.00
CA GLY A 269 13.33 -23.59 9.90
C GLY A 269 13.96 -22.23 10.19
N TRP A 270 15.26 -22.12 9.98
CA TRP A 270 16.08 -20.94 10.29
C TRP A 270 15.75 -20.44 11.71
N LYS A 271 15.66 -19.14 11.91
CA LYS A 271 15.33 -18.52 13.20
C LYS A 271 13.83 -18.31 13.40
N THR A 272 12.98 -19.04 12.66
CA THR A 272 11.53 -18.78 12.65
C THR A 272 10.89 -18.92 14.04
N ASP A 273 11.28 -19.93 14.83
CA ASP A 273 10.71 -20.11 16.17
C ASP A 273 11.03 -18.92 17.09
N GLN A 274 12.24 -18.36 16.99
CA GLN A 274 12.67 -17.16 17.70
C GLN A 274 11.84 -15.94 17.27
N ILE A 275 11.65 -15.79 15.95
CA ILE A 275 10.82 -14.71 15.37
C ILE A 275 9.36 -14.85 15.83
N MET A 276 8.81 -16.08 15.87
CA MET A 276 7.43 -16.32 16.34
C MET A 276 7.27 -15.94 17.81
N LYS A 277 8.27 -16.22 18.64
CA LYS A 277 8.26 -15.78 20.04
C LYS A 277 8.17 -14.24 20.12
N GLY A 278 9.02 -13.53 19.37
CA GLY A 278 8.96 -12.06 19.29
C GLY A 278 7.61 -11.54 18.80
N MET A 279 7.01 -12.24 17.83
CA MET A 279 5.67 -11.86 17.32
C MET A 279 4.60 -11.91 18.40
N LEU A 280 4.60 -12.96 19.22
CA LEU A 280 3.59 -13.12 20.27
C LEU A 280 3.65 -11.94 21.25
N ASP A 281 4.85 -11.45 21.56
CA ASP A 281 5.10 -10.34 22.48
C ASP A 281 4.92 -8.94 21.84
N SER A 282 4.91 -8.86 20.49
CA SER A 282 4.89 -7.57 19.77
C SER A 282 3.58 -6.79 20.03
N LYS A 283 3.68 -5.46 20.06
CA LYS A 283 2.54 -4.54 20.27
C LYS A 283 2.04 -3.93 18.98
N ASP A 284 2.81 -4.07 17.90
CA ASP A 284 2.52 -3.47 16.60
C ASP A 284 2.16 -4.49 15.53
N PHE A 285 1.80 -5.69 15.93
CA PHE A 285 1.41 -6.77 15.01
C PHE A 285 0.28 -6.32 14.08
N TYR A 286 0.46 -6.57 12.80
CA TYR A 286 -0.55 -6.33 11.78
C TYR A 286 -0.48 -7.43 10.74
N ALA A 287 -1.61 -8.02 10.39
CA ALA A 287 -1.66 -9.02 9.33
C ALA A 287 -2.87 -8.80 8.42
N SER A 288 -2.71 -9.07 7.15
CA SER A 288 -3.80 -8.92 6.18
C SER A 288 -3.66 -9.86 4.99
N GLU A 289 -4.81 -10.25 4.47
CA GLU A 289 -4.90 -10.95 3.18
C GLU A 289 -4.66 -9.96 2.05
N PHE A 290 -3.96 -10.38 1.01
CA PHE A 290 -3.79 -9.62 -0.22
C PHE A 290 -4.94 -9.91 -1.18
N VAL A 291 -5.57 -8.84 -1.63
CA VAL A 291 -6.69 -8.91 -2.56
C VAL A 291 -6.47 -7.92 -3.69
N GLN A 292 -7.09 -8.18 -4.84
CA GLN A 292 -7.24 -7.18 -5.90
C GLN A 292 -8.67 -6.66 -5.92
N VAL A 293 -8.81 -5.36 -6.02
CA VAL A 293 -10.09 -4.70 -6.24
C VAL A 293 -10.15 -4.37 -7.74
N LYS A 294 -11.10 -5.00 -8.45
CA LYS A 294 -11.27 -4.85 -9.91
C LYS A 294 -12.68 -4.38 -10.22
N LEU A 295 -12.86 -3.09 -10.25
CA LEU A 295 -14.15 -2.45 -10.45
C LEU A 295 -14.35 -2.04 -11.91
N PRO A 296 -15.58 -2.17 -12.45
CA PRO A 296 -15.89 -1.64 -13.77
C PRO A 296 -15.81 -0.11 -13.83
N THR A 297 -16.07 0.57 -12.71
CA THR A 297 -15.91 2.01 -12.58
C THR A 297 -15.45 2.39 -11.18
N PHE A 298 -14.70 3.50 -11.08
CA PHE A 298 -14.22 4.04 -9.79
C PHE A 298 -15.12 5.15 -9.25
N ARG A 299 -16.23 5.46 -9.94
CA ARG A 299 -17.06 6.63 -9.62
C ARG A 299 -18.53 6.39 -9.85
N LYS A 300 -19.38 7.17 -9.20
CA LYS A 300 -20.83 7.19 -9.44
C LYS A 300 -21.34 8.57 -9.00
N GLY A 301 -21.82 9.36 -9.95
CA GLY A 301 -22.22 10.75 -9.65
C GLY A 301 -21.08 11.52 -9.01
N ARG A 302 -21.29 12.04 -7.84
CA ARG A 302 -20.34 12.82 -7.02
C ARG A 302 -19.56 11.97 -6.00
N PHE A 303 -19.47 10.66 -6.23
CA PHE A 303 -18.71 9.72 -5.41
C PHE A 303 -17.56 9.14 -6.24
N VAL A 304 -16.35 9.06 -5.65
CA VAL A 304 -15.16 8.53 -6.34
C VAL A 304 -14.24 7.78 -5.36
N LEU A 305 -13.50 6.81 -5.88
CA LEU A 305 -12.56 5.96 -5.13
C LEU A 305 -11.11 6.33 -5.49
N VAL A 306 -10.23 6.36 -4.47
CA VAL A 306 -8.79 6.57 -4.66
C VAL A 306 -8.01 5.54 -3.83
N GLY A 307 -6.92 5.05 -4.39
CA GLY A 307 -6.05 4.07 -3.72
C GLY A 307 -6.71 2.70 -3.61
N ASP A 308 -6.39 1.99 -2.55
CA ASP A 308 -6.85 0.61 -2.35
C ASP A 308 -8.37 0.48 -2.28
N ALA A 309 -9.09 1.55 -1.96
CA ALA A 309 -10.55 1.55 -1.99
C ALA A 309 -11.10 1.26 -3.40
N GLY A 310 -10.38 1.71 -4.42
CA GLY A 310 -10.78 1.53 -5.82
C GLY A 310 -10.02 0.47 -6.60
N TYR A 311 -8.72 0.27 -6.25
CA TYR A 311 -7.83 -0.52 -7.10
C TYR A 311 -6.66 -1.16 -6.34
N ALA A 312 -6.94 -1.76 -5.19
CA ALA A 312 -5.97 -2.51 -4.41
C ALA A 312 -5.32 -3.65 -5.22
N GLY A 313 -4.15 -4.08 -4.80
CA GLY A 313 -3.51 -5.31 -5.31
C GLY A 313 -2.39 -5.11 -6.32
N ALA A 314 -1.87 -3.90 -6.42
CA ALA A 314 -0.63 -3.62 -7.15
C ALA A 314 0.55 -3.92 -6.21
N LEU A 315 1.08 -5.14 -6.27
CA LEU A 315 2.13 -5.62 -5.35
C LEU A 315 3.37 -4.71 -5.43
N GLY A 316 3.73 -4.09 -4.32
CA GLY A 316 4.85 -3.15 -4.23
C GLY A 316 4.57 -1.75 -4.78
N SER A 317 3.41 -1.52 -5.42
CA SER A 317 3.09 -0.23 -6.05
C SER A 317 1.81 0.44 -5.53
N GLY A 318 1.18 -0.13 -4.51
CA GLY A 318 -0.09 0.39 -3.96
C GLY A 318 0.03 1.83 -3.45
N THR A 319 1.12 2.14 -2.76
CA THR A 319 1.44 3.49 -2.27
C THR A 319 1.52 4.48 -3.45
N SER A 320 2.25 4.09 -4.49
CA SER A 320 2.44 4.92 -5.69
C SER A 320 1.13 5.17 -6.42
N LEU A 321 0.28 4.12 -6.55
CA LEU A 321 -1.05 4.27 -7.13
C LEU A 321 -1.96 5.17 -6.28
N ALA A 322 -1.84 5.12 -4.95
CA ALA A 322 -2.62 5.97 -4.06
C ALA A 322 -2.25 7.45 -4.25
N MET A 323 -0.95 7.75 -4.31
CA MET A 323 -0.44 9.11 -4.53
C MET A 323 -0.80 9.62 -5.92
N ALA A 324 -0.58 8.79 -6.96
CA ALA A 324 -0.89 9.15 -8.35
C ALA A 324 -2.39 9.38 -8.55
N GLY A 325 -3.22 8.49 -7.96
CA GLY A 325 -4.67 8.63 -8.03
C GLY A 325 -5.18 9.92 -7.42
N ALA A 326 -4.60 10.32 -6.28
CA ALA A 326 -4.94 11.59 -5.63
C ALA A 326 -4.57 12.79 -6.52
N TYR A 327 -3.35 12.79 -7.05
CA TYR A 327 -2.83 13.85 -7.95
C TYR A 327 -3.68 13.99 -9.21
N VAL A 328 -3.92 12.86 -9.89
CA VAL A 328 -4.67 12.84 -11.16
C VAL A 328 -6.14 13.23 -10.93
N LEU A 329 -6.76 12.74 -9.84
CA LEU A 329 -8.16 13.09 -9.52
C LEU A 329 -8.34 14.60 -9.45
N VAL A 330 -7.51 15.25 -8.63
CA VAL A 330 -7.67 16.68 -8.39
C VAL A 330 -7.27 17.47 -9.64
N GLY A 331 -6.21 17.06 -10.32
CA GLY A 331 -5.75 17.71 -11.55
C GLY A 331 -6.79 17.66 -12.67
N GLU A 332 -7.43 16.49 -12.87
CA GLU A 332 -8.46 16.36 -13.91
C GLU A 332 -9.74 17.15 -13.55
N ILE A 333 -10.12 17.19 -12.28
CA ILE A 333 -11.22 18.08 -11.84
C ILE A 333 -10.86 19.55 -12.12
N GLY A 334 -9.62 19.94 -11.85
CA GLY A 334 -9.15 21.30 -12.12
C GLY A 334 -9.20 21.70 -13.58
N ARG A 335 -8.84 20.77 -14.47
CA ARG A 335 -8.91 21.00 -15.93
C ARG A 335 -10.34 21.19 -16.44
N HIS A 336 -11.31 20.55 -15.77
CA HIS A 336 -12.73 20.56 -16.14
C HIS A 336 -13.54 21.42 -15.17
N GLN A 337 -13.09 22.63 -14.89
CA GLN A 337 -13.54 23.49 -13.77
C GLN A 337 -15.06 23.62 -13.61
N ASP A 338 -15.79 23.62 -14.70
CA ASP A 338 -17.24 23.80 -14.72
C ASP A 338 -18.03 22.50 -14.86
N ASP A 339 -17.33 21.35 -14.98
CA ASP A 339 -17.96 20.04 -15.16
C ASP A 339 -17.25 18.97 -14.31
N LEU A 340 -17.68 18.85 -13.06
CA LEU A 340 -17.14 17.84 -12.14
C LEU A 340 -17.27 16.42 -12.71
N ALA A 341 -18.39 16.13 -13.41
CA ALA A 341 -18.63 14.81 -13.99
C ALA A 341 -17.61 14.50 -15.10
N ALA A 342 -17.25 15.50 -15.91
CA ALA A 342 -16.19 15.35 -16.94
C ALA A 342 -14.83 15.12 -16.27
N GLY A 343 -14.49 15.86 -15.21
CA GLY A 343 -13.24 15.70 -14.49
C GLY A 343 -13.12 14.28 -13.88
N LEU A 344 -14.20 13.77 -13.30
CA LEU A 344 -14.24 12.41 -12.74
C LEU A 344 -14.11 11.32 -13.84
N ARG A 345 -14.70 11.55 -15.04
CA ARG A 345 -14.48 10.65 -16.18
C ARG A 345 -13.01 10.64 -16.62
N ALA A 346 -12.45 11.81 -16.79
CA ALA A 346 -11.05 11.97 -17.20
C ALA A 346 -10.08 11.31 -16.21
N TYR A 347 -10.35 11.46 -14.90
CA TYR A 347 -9.59 10.76 -13.86
C TYR A 347 -9.62 9.24 -14.09
N GLU A 348 -10.81 8.67 -14.25
CA GLU A 348 -10.96 7.23 -14.44
C GLU A 348 -10.25 6.75 -15.74
N GLU A 349 -10.42 7.47 -16.83
CA GLU A 349 -9.80 7.16 -18.12
C GLU A 349 -8.26 7.18 -18.03
N ARG A 350 -7.71 8.16 -17.33
CA ARG A 350 -6.25 8.31 -17.18
C ARG A 350 -5.66 7.26 -16.23
N MET A 351 -6.35 6.97 -15.13
CA MET A 351 -5.83 6.01 -14.15
C MET A 351 -5.99 4.56 -14.58
N ARG A 352 -7.00 4.23 -15.38
CA ARG A 352 -7.32 2.84 -15.77
C ARG A 352 -6.13 2.09 -16.37
N PRO A 353 -5.41 2.61 -17.38
CA PRO A 353 -4.26 1.90 -17.95
C PRO A 353 -3.11 1.74 -16.94
N ILE A 354 -2.85 2.73 -16.08
CA ILE A 354 -1.81 2.65 -15.04
C ILE A 354 -2.15 1.54 -14.04
N ILE A 355 -3.39 1.53 -13.56
CA ILE A 355 -3.90 0.52 -12.62
C ILE A 355 -3.79 -0.88 -13.24
N ASN A 356 -4.28 -1.06 -14.46
CA ASN A 356 -4.27 -2.34 -15.15
C ASN A 356 -2.84 -2.88 -15.34
N ASP A 357 -1.88 -1.99 -15.61
CA ASP A 357 -0.49 -2.39 -15.76
C ASP A 357 0.13 -2.81 -14.42
N LEU A 358 -0.06 -1.99 -13.38
CA LEU A 358 0.55 -2.23 -12.06
C LEU A 358 -0.15 -3.35 -11.27
N GLN A 359 -1.38 -3.70 -11.59
CA GLN A 359 -2.08 -4.84 -10.97
C GLN A 359 -1.73 -6.19 -11.62
N LYS A 360 -0.93 -6.23 -12.69
CA LYS A 360 -0.52 -7.48 -13.30
C LYS A 360 0.37 -8.28 -12.33
N VAL A 361 -0.08 -9.46 -11.97
CA VAL A 361 0.69 -10.37 -11.11
C VAL A 361 1.20 -11.51 -12.00
N PRO A 362 2.52 -11.67 -12.13
CA PRO A 362 3.05 -12.78 -12.94
C PRO A 362 2.56 -14.13 -12.40
N PRO A 363 2.06 -15.03 -13.24
CA PRO A 363 1.48 -16.30 -12.78
C PRO A 363 2.47 -17.22 -12.05
N PHE A 364 3.77 -17.03 -12.29
CA PHE A 364 4.83 -17.81 -11.63
C PHE A 364 5.34 -17.18 -10.32
N LEU A 365 4.81 -16.02 -9.92
CA LEU A 365 5.33 -15.25 -8.78
C LEU A 365 5.42 -16.09 -7.51
N SER A 366 4.34 -16.79 -7.16
CA SER A 366 4.30 -17.64 -5.95
C SER A 366 5.35 -18.76 -6.01
N SER A 367 5.55 -19.36 -7.18
CA SER A 367 6.53 -20.45 -7.38
C SER A 367 7.97 -19.96 -7.21
N VAL A 368 8.23 -18.72 -7.58
CA VAL A 368 9.57 -18.10 -7.44
C VAL A 368 9.77 -17.56 -6.02
N MET A 369 8.77 -16.87 -5.47
CA MET A 369 8.91 -16.25 -4.15
C MET A 369 8.97 -17.29 -3.01
N ALA A 370 8.10 -18.29 -3.05
CA ALA A 370 8.02 -19.29 -1.97
C ALA A 370 7.55 -20.64 -2.50
N PRO A 371 8.48 -21.45 -3.05
CA PRO A 371 8.15 -22.79 -3.56
C PRO A 371 7.52 -23.68 -2.48
N ARG A 372 6.58 -24.52 -2.87
CA ARG A 372 5.84 -25.35 -1.92
C ARG A 372 6.58 -26.63 -1.54
N THR A 373 7.50 -27.10 -2.40
CA THR A 373 8.21 -28.38 -2.19
C THR A 373 9.68 -28.16 -1.88
N ALA A 374 10.29 -29.08 -1.18
CA ALA A 374 11.74 -29.04 -0.88
C ALA A 374 12.58 -29.02 -2.17
N TRP A 375 12.17 -29.80 -3.18
CA TRP A 375 12.88 -29.82 -4.47
C TRP A 375 12.76 -28.48 -5.21
N GLY A 376 11.56 -27.90 -5.23
CA GLY A 376 11.32 -26.58 -5.83
C GLY A 376 12.13 -25.50 -5.13
N LEU A 377 12.19 -25.56 -3.80
CA LEU A 377 12.98 -24.61 -2.99
C LEU A 377 14.47 -24.77 -3.29
N TRP A 378 14.97 -26.01 -3.36
CA TRP A 378 16.36 -26.29 -3.73
C TRP A 378 16.67 -25.72 -5.12
N LEU A 379 15.83 -26.00 -6.11
CA LEU A 379 16.00 -25.53 -7.49
C LEU A 379 16.04 -24.00 -7.54
N ARG A 380 15.05 -23.34 -6.92
CA ARG A 380 14.97 -21.87 -6.88
C ARG A 380 16.21 -21.27 -6.22
N ASN A 381 16.66 -21.85 -5.11
CA ASN A 381 17.84 -21.36 -4.39
C ASN A 381 19.11 -21.47 -5.25
N ASN A 382 19.25 -22.54 -6.02
CA ASN A 382 20.40 -22.69 -6.91
C ASN A 382 20.32 -21.74 -8.13
N ILE A 383 19.12 -21.48 -8.63
CA ILE A 383 18.91 -20.47 -9.69
C ILE A 383 19.31 -19.08 -9.17
N ILE A 384 18.83 -18.69 -7.98
CA ILE A 384 19.21 -17.40 -7.38
C ILE A 384 20.71 -17.31 -7.17
N ALA A 385 21.33 -18.37 -6.64
CA ALA A 385 22.78 -18.41 -6.43
C ALA A 385 23.54 -18.22 -7.74
N PHE A 386 23.12 -18.92 -8.79
CA PHE A 386 23.74 -18.79 -10.12
C PHE A 386 23.57 -17.39 -10.70
N VAL A 387 22.36 -16.83 -10.61
CA VAL A 387 22.03 -15.48 -11.12
C VAL A 387 22.87 -14.42 -10.39
N CYS A 388 22.98 -14.52 -9.06
CA CYS A 388 23.80 -13.60 -8.26
C CYS A 388 25.30 -13.76 -8.56
N TRP A 389 25.77 -15.01 -8.69
CA TRP A 389 27.18 -15.32 -8.95
C TRP A 389 27.61 -14.88 -10.37
N SER A 390 26.77 -15.12 -11.37
CA SER A 390 27.09 -14.84 -12.78
C SER A 390 27.06 -13.35 -13.14
N GLY A 391 26.45 -12.52 -12.29
CA GLY A 391 26.28 -11.11 -12.59
C GLY A 391 25.25 -10.82 -13.68
N ILE A 392 24.51 -11.84 -14.15
CA ILE A 392 23.47 -11.69 -15.18
C ILE A 392 22.45 -10.61 -14.78
N LEU A 393 22.13 -10.49 -13.48
CA LEU A 393 21.22 -9.43 -13.01
C LEU A 393 21.73 -8.04 -13.36
N ARG A 394 23.02 -7.77 -13.17
CA ARG A 394 23.62 -6.46 -13.51
C ARG A 394 23.55 -6.17 -15.01
N VAL A 395 23.69 -7.22 -15.82
CA VAL A 395 23.56 -7.10 -17.28
C VAL A 395 22.09 -6.93 -17.67
N ALA A 396 21.21 -7.74 -17.09
CA ALA A 396 19.76 -7.65 -17.33
C ALA A 396 19.20 -6.28 -16.87
N GLU A 397 19.66 -5.76 -15.74
CA GLU A 397 19.28 -4.41 -15.27
C GLU A 397 19.61 -3.33 -16.29
N ARG A 398 20.75 -3.43 -16.97
CA ARG A 398 21.12 -2.47 -18.02
C ARG A 398 20.18 -2.51 -19.23
N PHE A 399 19.61 -3.69 -19.54
CA PHE A 399 18.77 -3.86 -20.74
C PHE A 399 17.26 -3.88 -20.46
N PHE A 400 16.85 -4.34 -19.30
CA PHE A 400 15.42 -4.57 -18.99
C PHE A 400 14.85 -3.61 -17.94
N VAL A 401 15.67 -3.13 -17.01
CA VAL A 401 15.19 -2.26 -15.93
C VAL A 401 14.87 -0.85 -16.45
N GLY A 402 15.60 -0.39 -17.46
CA GLY A 402 15.38 0.92 -18.06
C GLY A 402 13.96 1.14 -18.59
N ALA A 403 13.32 0.09 -19.12
CA ALA A 403 11.98 0.20 -19.70
C ALA A 403 10.86 0.00 -18.67
N ALA A 404 11.12 -0.71 -17.57
CA ALA A 404 10.09 -1.05 -16.58
C ALA A 404 10.12 -0.17 -15.32
N SER A 405 11.22 0.53 -15.09
CA SER A 405 11.46 1.31 -13.88
C SER A 405 11.56 2.82 -14.11
N ASP A 406 11.30 3.26 -15.32
CA ASP A 406 11.30 4.70 -15.62
C ASP A 406 10.25 5.41 -14.77
N VAL A 407 10.69 6.38 -13.99
CA VAL A 407 9.85 7.21 -13.13
C VAL A 407 8.77 7.89 -13.98
N ASP A 408 9.10 8.30 -15.20
CA ASP A 408 8.20 9.01 -16.10
C ASP A 408 7.44 8.09 -17.09
N LYS A 409 7.51 6.77 -16.92
CA LYS A 409 6.87 5.76 -17.79
C LYS A 409 5.44 6.11 -18.20
N TYR A 410 4.67 6.69 -17.29
CA TYR A 410 3.25 6.94 -17.51
C TYR A 410 2.92 8.39 -17.91
N ASN A 411 3.94 9.24 -18.06
CA ASN A 411 3.79 10.64 -18.50
C ASN A 411 2.62 11.35 -17.80
N LEU A 412 2.66 11.40 -16.44
CA LEU A 412 1.62 12.09 -15.69
C LEU A 412 1.59 13.58 -16.10
N PRO A 413 0.42 14.15 -16.36
CA PRO A 413 0.34 15.56 -16.76
C PRO A 413 0.87 16.51 -15.69
N ASP A 414 1.38 17.64 -16.11
CA ASP A 414 1.57 18.78 -15.22
C ASP A 414 0.25 19.54 -15.14
N TYR A 415 -0.24 19.69 -13.94
CA TYR A 415 -1.45 20.46 -13.66
C TYR A 415 -1.06 21.83 -13.09
N GLU A 416 -1.82 22.85 -13.42
CA GLU A 416 -1.66 24.17 -12.83
C GLU A 416 -2.34 24.20 -11.46
N TRP A 417 -1.61 24.63 -10.45
CA TRP A 417 -2.12 24.77 -9.09
C TRP A 417 -2.14 26.24 -8.70
N LYS A 418 -3.07 26.60 -7.84
CA LYS A 418 -3.07 27.95 -7.27
C LYS A 418 -1.91 28.07 -6.28
N ASP A 419 -1.17 29.16 -6.36
CA ASP A 419 -0.07 29.47 -5.44
C ASP A 419 -0.59 29.86 -4.05
#